data_af8708c506e25053b130143ff40c9daa
#
_entry.id   af8708c506e25053b130143ff40c9daa
#
_cell.length_a   1.000
_cell.length_b   1.000
_cell.length_c   1.000
_cell.angle_alpha   90.00
_cell.angle_beta   90.00
_cell.angle_gamma   90.00
#
_symmetry.space_group_name_H-M   'P 1'
#
loop_
_entity.id
_entity.type
_entity.pdbx_description
1 polymer ?
#
loop_
_entity_poly.entity_id
_entity_poly.type
_entity_poly.pdbx_seq_one_letter_code
_entity_poly.pdbx_strand_id
1 'polypeptide(L)'
;MPDELHQSAKPRLGDRFSLWGYRAFCALLRITDVRAVALFGRGAGYLVWLCAPRRRRIVERNLRIVLDPTLRRDKLAPMVRRNMVRTTMNLLCSLKTGLMSEREMEKSIRLLGRDTFENHGTDGQCGIACIPHAGNWEALARIRPCFPKVEHYGSMYRRLSNPLMERLVYKARTRYGCEMLSKEDGLRAVLRFAKGGGLLGVLSDQFTNEGVYVPYFNKITGVTPLPALLYRRCKGKGALISVFTRNTGLGRWDAEMGRVIPVPEGCDGTVALTILVNRALEKCQMENILDGFWMHHRWKSTERFVPEQDAEDWKLAMDRPGLLPFRIIVCVPEEFEEALPLIPALRVLAACRPDAQLNIACPQEQLAFWNTQDFVAHAVSTDAATPASAQLEEDELYREGPYDYLFMFSENRRVFRDITRRLGPLYVSGFAENPLAKRKHAFRSTFTGLHFAAPRHRALDYLTLLEKAHRITLPPLRYAQENYGSATAEGDFIAPFSTLGEADSWAEEKWAELCARLYAPTLLALPQDSERADAMAHRLGIPCRTCAPEELRLHLGPRCRLFAVDGLLPQLAALCGTPCTVIMASRLAERYRPLGEGHRTVYRHRPCHPCHRRACDQAAPCTAEIEPDDLLR
;
A
#
# COMPACT_ATOMS: atom_id res chain seq x y z
N MET A 1 -7.40 -3.57 42.78
CA MET A 1 -8.71 -2.97 42.56
C MET A 1 -9.08 -3.07 41.09
N PRO A 2 -9.86 -4.07 40.65
CA PRO A 2 -10.24 -4.26 39.25
C PRO A 2 -11.49 -3.49 38.81
N ASP A 3 -12.27 -2.94 39.73
CA ASP A 3 -13.60 -2.39 39.39
C ASP A 3 -13.64 -0.92 38.94
N GLU A 4 -12.61 -0.14 39.22
CA GLU A 4 -12.59 1.29 38.87
C GLU A 4 -12.15 1.60 37.42
N LEU A 5 -11.52 0.66 36.73
CA LEU A 5 -10.98 0.84 35.37
C LEU A 5 -12.02 0.62 34.25
N HIS A 6 -13.27 0.30 34.58
CA HIS A 6 -14.31 -0.07 33.63
C HIS A 6 -15.43 0.99 33.42
N GLN A 7 -15.26 2.25 33.83
CA GLN A 7 -16.33 3.24 33.88
C GLN A 7 -16.47 4.16 32.66
N SER A 8 -16.07 3.82 31.45
CA SER A 8 -16.08 4.81 30.38
C SER A 8 -17.16 4.75 29.29
N ALA A 9 -18.12 3.84 29.32
CA ALA A 9 -19.26 3.93 28.41
C ALA A 9 -20.53 3.25 28.96
N LYS A 10 -21.64 3.97 29.00
CA LYS A 10 -22.95 3.36 29.30
C LYS A 10 -23.31 2.35 28.20
N PRO A 11 -23.70 1.10 28.54
CA PRO A 11 -24.03 0.09 27.56
C PRO A 11 -25.28 0.47 26.76
N ARG A 12 -25.21 0.35 25.46
CA ARG A 12 -26.33 0.58 24.53
C ARG A 12 -27.31 -0.61 24.58
N LEU A 13 -28.54 -0.40 24.11
CA LEU A 13 -29.52 -1.50 24.01
C LEU A 13 -28.99 -2.68 23.21
N GLY A 14 -28.33 -2.46 22.10
CA GLY A 14 -27.68 -3.49 21.29
C GLY A 14 -26.61 -4.30 22.04
N ASP A 15 -25.89 -3.68 22.99
CA ASP A 15 -24.90 -4.35 23.84
C ASP A 15 -25.56 -5.37 24.78
N ARG A 16 -26.75 -5.06 25.28
CA ARG A 16 -27.53 -5.96 26.14
C ARG A 16 -28.07 -7.16 25.37
N PHE A 17 -28.58 -6.97 24.15
CA PHE A 17 -29.01 -8.07 23.28
C PHE A 17 -27.85 -8.99 22.92
N SER A 18 -26.72 -8.42 22.56
CA SER A 18 -25.48 -9.18 22.28
C SER A 18 -25.05 -10.00 23.51
N LEU A 19 -25.15 -9.43 24.72
CA LEU A 19 -24.84 -10.12 25.97
C LEU A 19 -25.78 -11.30 26.22
N TRP A 20 -27.11 -11.12 26.06
CA TRP A 20 -28.09 -12.19 26.22
C TRP A 20 -27.85 -13.34 25.24
N GLY A 21 -27.68 -13.04 23.97
CA GLY A 21 -27.35 -14.04 22.95
C GLY A 21 -26.06 -14.79 23.27
N TYR A 22 -25.01 -14.08 23.69
CA TYR A 22 -23.75 -14.70 24.09
C TYR A 22 -23.90 -15.61 25.33
N ARG A 23 -24.65 -15.17 26.36
CA ARG A 23 -24.91 -15.99 27.56
C ARG A 23 -25.67 -17.27 27.23
N ALA A 24 -26.73 -17.18 26.43
CA ALA A 24 -27.47 -18.34 25.97
C ALA A 24 -26.59 -19.31 25.17
N PHE A 25 -25.76 -18.78 24.27
CA PHE A 25 -24.80 -19.57 23.53
C PHE A 25 -23.75 -20.22 24.42
N CYS A 26 -23.21 -19.51 25.40
CA CYS A 26 -22.28 -20.08 26.38
C CYS A 26 -22.93 -21.17 27.25
N ALA A 27 -24.21 -21.02 27.61
CA ALA A 27 -24.94 -22.07 28.35
C ALA A 27 -25.05 -23.35 27.52
N LEU A 28 -25.36 -23.23 26.23
CA LEU A 28 -25.37 -24.36 25.31
C LEU A 28 -23.99 -24.99 25.17
N LEU A 29 -22.94 -24.18 24.98
CA LEU A 29 -21.55 -24.67 24.87
C LEU A 29 -21.07 -25.41 26.13
N ARG A 30 -21.56 -25.04 27.34
CA ARG A 30 -21.17 -25.72 28.59
C ARG A 30 -21.52 -27.19 28.59
N ILE A 31 -22.74 -27.52 28.14
CA ILE A 31 -23.26 -28.88 28.14
C ILE A 31 -22.84 -29.70 26.91
N THR A 32 -22.28 -29.04 25.88
CA THR A 32 -21.92 -29.70 24.62
C THR A 32 -20.46 -30.18 24.66
N ASP A 33 -20.19 -31.39 24.23
CA ASP A 33 -18.82 -31.90 24.07
C ASP A 33 -18.02 -31.10 23.02
N VAL A 34 -16.73 -30.94 23.25
CA VAL A 34 -15.87 -30.15 22.35
C VAL A 34 -15.77 -30.71 20.94
N ARG A 35 -15.89 -32.04 20.77
CA ARG A 35 -15.89 -32.68 19.45
C ARG A 35 -17.17 -32.35 18.68
N ALA A 36 -18.33 -32.29 19.39
CA ALA A 36 -19.60 -31.87 18.81
C ALA A 36 -19.55 -30.40 18.39
N VAL A 37 -18.95 -29.52 19.24
CA VAL A 37 -18.71 -28.12 18.86
C VAL A 37 -17.79 -28.01 17.67
N ALA A 38 -16.75 -28.81 17.58
CA ALA A 38 -15.84 -28.83 16.43
C ALA A 38 -16.54 -29.31 15.14
N LEU A 39 -17.39 -30.32 15.23
CA LEU A 39 -18.16 -30.81 14.10
C LEU A 39 -19.15 -29.75 13.58
N PHE A 40 -19.90 -29.14 14.50
CA PHE A 40 -20.78 -27.99 14.18
C PHE A 40 -19.98 -26.85 13.57
N GLY A 41 -18.80 -26.51 14.13
CA GLY A 41 -17.91 -25.48 13.64
C GLY A 41 -17.41 -25.75 12.21
N ARG A 42 -17.20 -27.01 11.84
CA ARG A 42 -16.89 -27.38 10.45
C ARG A 42 -18.06 -27.10 9.50
N GLY A 43 -19.28 -27.47 9.88
CA GLY A 43 -20.49 -27.16 9.11
C GLY A 43 -20.70 -25.66 8.93
N ALA A 44 -20.61 -24.89 10.03
CA ALA A 44 -20.66 -23.43 10.00
C ALA A 44 -19.57 -22.83 9.12
N GLY A 45 -18.36 -23.40 9.12
CA GLY A 45 -17.25 -22.99 8.26
C GLY A 45 -17.53 -23.15 6.76
N TYR A 46 -18.25 -24.19 6.35
CA TYR A 46 -18.73 -24.32 4.97
C TYR A 46 -19.72 -23.22 4.61
N LEU A 47 -20.65 -22.88 5.50
CA LEU A 47 -21.58 -21.76 5.29
C LEU A 47 -20.82 -20.43 5.17
N VAL A 48 -19.86 -20.16 6.05
CA VAL A 48 -19.00 -18.96 5.99
C VAL A 48 -18.24 -18.92 4.65
N TRP A 49 -17.71 -20.05 4.19
CA TRP A 49 -17.03 -20.13 2.90
C TRP A 49 -17.96 -19.80 1.73
N LEU A 50 -19.21 -20.26 1.75
CA LEU A 50 -20.21 -19.96 0.72
C LEU A 50 -20.64 -18.50 0.76
N CYS A 51 -20.98 -17.97 1.95
CA CYS A 51 -21.65 -16.68 2.13
C CYS A 51 -20.70 -15.49 2.25
N ALA A 52 -19.38 -15.70 2.43
CA ALA A 52 -18.42 -14.64 2.64
C ALA A 52 -17.36 -14.50 1.52
N PRO A 53 -17.77 -14.09 0.28
CA PRO A 53 -16.85 -14.02 -0.86
C PRO A 53 -15.69 -13.05 -0.66
N ARG A 54 -15.91 -11.97 0.12
CA ARG A 54 -14.83 -11.01 0.47
C ARG A 54 -13.76 -11.70 1.33
N ARG A 55 -14.14 -12.51 2.31
CA ARG A 55 -13.19 -13.24 3.16
C ARG A 55 -12.45 -14.31 2.36
N ARG A 56 -13.14 -15.02 1.44
CA ARG A 56 -12.47 -15.94 0.52
C ARG A 56 -11.32 -15.30 -0.25
N ARG A 57 -11.55 -14.12 -0.84
CA ARG A 57 -10.53 -13.38 -1.59
C ARG A 57 -9.35 -12.97 -0.70
N ILE A 58 -9.60 -12.58 0.57
CA ILE A 58 -8.52 -12.27 1.51
C ILE A 58 -7.69 -13.52 1.80
N VAL A 59 -8.31 -14.66 2.09
CA VAL A 59 -7.61 -15.92 2.34
C VAL A 59 -6.81 -16.36 1.11
N GLU A 60 -7.42 -16.30 -0.09
CA GLU A 60 -6.75 -16.62 -1.36
C GLU A 60 -5.50 -15.77 -1.56
N ARG A 61 -5.62 -14.45 -1.37
CA ARG A 61 -4.51 -13.52 -1.48
C ARG A 61 -3.41 -13.81 -0.46
N ASN A 62 -3.78 -13.98 0.81
CA ASN A 62 -2.82 -14.26 1.86
C ASN A 62 -2.06 -15.57 1.61
N LEU A 63 -2.75 -16.63 1.19
CA LEU A 63 -2.13 -17.91 0.86
C LEU A 63 -1.20 -17.82 -0.35
N ARG A 64 -1.50 -16.98 -1.36
CA ARG A 64 -0.56 -16.70 -2.45
C ARG A 64 0.74 -16.05 -1.98
N ILE A 65 0.64 -15.07 -1.09
CA ILE A 65 1.82 -14.40 -0.52
C ILE A 65 2.68 -15.37 0.30
N VAL A 66 2.02 -16.28 1.03
CA VAL A 66 2.68 -17.20 1.96
C VAL A 66 3.32 -18.39 1.27
N LEU A 67 2.61 -19.00 0.31
CA LEU A 67 3.04 -20.23 -0.36
C LEU A 67 3.87 -19.94 -1.60
N ASP A 68 3.20 -19.46 -2.62
CA ASP A 68 3.77 -19.18 -3.93
C ASP A 68 2.81 -18.25 -4.68
N PRO A 69 3.26 -17.07 -5.08
CA PRO A 69 2.43 -16.12 -5.83
C PRO A 69 1.96 -16.67 -7.18
N THR A 70 2.66 -17.62 -7.76
CA THR A 70 2.34 -18.24 -9.06
C THR A 70 1.28 -19.34 -8.98
N LEU A 71 0.88 -19.74 -7.76
CA LEU A 71 -0.09 -20.82 -7.59
C LEU A 71 -1.40 -20.52 -8.31
N ARG A 72 -1.78 -21.43 -9.20
CA ARG A 72 -3.05 -21.37 -9.93
C ARG A 72 -4.23 -21.49 -8.97
N ARG A 73 -5.31 -20.82 -9.32
CA ARG A 73 -6.52 -20.73 -8.50
C ARG A 73 -7.17 -22.10 -8.22
N ASP A 74 -7.09 -23.02 -9.17
CA ASP A 74 -7.61 -24.39 -9.03
C ASP A 74 -6.91 -25.17 -7.90
N LYS A 75 -5.59 -25.02 -7.75
CA LYS A 75 -4.82 -25.61 -6.64
C LYS A 75 -5.05 -24.90 -5.31
N LEU A 76 -5.26 -23.60 -5.35
CA LEU A 76 -5.42 -22.75 -4.17
C LEU A 76 -6.83 -22.84 -3.55
N ALA A 77 -7.88 -22.99 -4.37
CA ALA A 77 -9.28 -22.99 -3.93
C ALA A 77 -9.60 -24.07 -2.87
N PRO A 78 -9.11 -25.32 -2.96
CA PRO A 78 -9.29 -26.31 -1.90
C PRO A 78 -8.65 -25.90 -0.58
N MET A 79 -7.47 -25.24 -0.61
CA MET A 79 -6.76 -24.76 0.58
C MET A 79 -7.51 -23.62 1.24
N VAL A 80 -8.01 -22.67 0.44
CA VAL A 80 -8.87 -21.55 0.90
C VAL A 80 -10.09 -22.09 1.64
N ARG A 81 -10.80 -23.06 1.05
CA ARG A 81 -11.96 -23.69 1.67
C ARG A 81 -11.60 -24.38 3.00
N ARG A 82 -10.56 -25.21 2.99
CA ARG A 82 -10.10 -25.94 4.18
C ARG A 82 -9.67 -24.99 5.30
N ASN A 83 -8.94 -23.91 4.97
CA ASN A 83 -8.54 -22.90 5.94
C ASN A 83 -9.76 -22.20 6.56
N MET A 84 -10.72 -21.73 5.75
CA MET A 84 -11.91 -21.04 6.27
C MET A 84 -12.75 -21.95 7.17
N VAL A 85 -12.92 -23.21 6.78
CA VAL A 85 -13.62 -24.22 7.60
C VAL A 85 -12.89 -24.45 8.92
N ARG A 86 -11.57 -24.64 8.88
CA ARG A 86 -10.76 -24.89 10.07
C ARG A 86 -10.70 -23.67 11.00
N THR A 87 -10.52 -22.48 10.44
CA THR A 87 -10.53 -21.23 11.22
C THR A 87 -11.86 -21.03 11.94
N THR A 88 -12.98 -21.23 11.25
CA THR A 88 -14.32 -21.09 11.86
C THR A 88 -14.52 -22.12 12.98
N MET A 89 -14.11 -23.36 12.75
CA MET A 89 -14.10 -24.40 13.77
C MET A 89 -13.27 -24.02 14.98
N ASN A 90 -12.01 -23.59 14.79
CA ASN A 90 -11.12 -23.19 15.87
C ASN A 90 -11.68 -22.00 16.68
N LEU A 91 -12.28 -21.00 16.02
CA LEU A 91 -12.91 -19.86 16.70
C LEU A 91 -14.10 -20.29 17.58
N LEU A 92 -14.96 -21.19 17.11
CA LEU A 92 -16.06 -21.73 17.94
C LEU A 92 -15.53 -22.57 19.09
N CYS A 93 -14.53 -23.42 18.85
CA CYS A 93 -13.89 -24.19 19.89
C CYS A 93 -13.15 -23.32 20.91
N SER A 94 -12.62 -22.16 20.54
CA SER A 94 -11.99 -21.24 21.48
C SER A 94 -12.97 -20.67 22.51
N LEU A 95 -14.23 -20.51 22.14
CA LEU A 95 -15.30 -20.15 23.07
C LEU A 95 -15.60 -21.30 24.04
N LYS A 96 -15.69 -22.55 23.53
CA LYS A 96 -15.88 -23.74 24.36
C LYS A 96 -14.73 -23.94 25.32
N THR A 97 -13.46 -23.85 24.89
CA THR A 97 -12.29 -24.02 25.76
C THR A 97 -12.25 -22.98 26.89
N GLY A 98 -12.86 -21.79 26.70
CA GLY A 98 -13.09 -20.79 27.75
C GLY A 98 -14.00 -21.22 28.87
N LEU A 99 -14.80 -22.27 28.66
CA LEU A 99 -15.80 -22.77 29.60
C LEU A 99 -15.43 -24.13 30.20
N MET A 100 -14.37 -24.79 29.69
CA MET A 100 -13.87 -26.09 30.14
C MET A 100 -13.30 -26.05 31.54
N SER A 101 -13.33 -27.18 32.24
CA SER A 101 -12.54 -27.47 33.42
C SER A 101 -11.07 -27.78 33.03
N GLU A 102 -10.17 -27.76 34.01
CA GLU A 102 -8.75 -28.12 33.78
C GLU A 102 -8.62 -29.54 33.19
N ARG A 103 -9.36 -30.50 33.72
CA ARG A 103 -9.35 -31.90 33.21
C ARG A 103 -9.82 -32.03 31.77
N GLU A 104 -10.82 -31.21 31.35
CA GLU A 104 -11.25 -31.18 29.95
C GLU A 104 -10.20 -30.52 29.04
N MET A 105 -9.53 -29.48 29.54
CA MET A 105 -8.42 -28.82 28.83
C MET A 105 -7.25 -29.76 28.60
N GLU A 106 -6.81 -30.51 29.64
CA GLU A 106 -5.74 -31.50 29.53
C GLU A 106 -6.02 -32.60 28.51
N LYS A 107 -7.29 -33.03 28.41
CA LYS A 107 -7.71 -34.01 27.39
C LYS A 107 -7.74 -33.48 25.97
N SER A 108 -7.91 -32.17 25.85
CA SER A 108 -8.08 -31.50 24.55
C SER A 108 -6.80 -30.85 24.03
N ILE A 109 -5.87 -30.46 24.91
CA ILE A 109 -4.64 -29.76 24.58
C ILE A 109 -3.44 -30.52 25.13
N ARG A 110 -2.55 -30.96 24.24
CA ARG A 110 -1.27 -31.56 24.59
C ARG A 110 -0.20 -30.49 24.56
N LEU A 111 0.52 -30.31 25.64
CA LEU A 111 1.64 -29.37 25.77
C LEU A 111 2.95 -30.04 25.34
N LEU A 112 3.64 -29.40 24.40
CA LEU A 112 4.95 -29.83 23.90
C LEU A 112 6.01 -28.78 24.27
N GLY A 113 7.15 -29.21 24.81
CA GLY A 113 8.20 -28.30 25.27
C GLY A 113 7.88 -27.56 26.57
N ARG A 114 7.03 -28.14 27.41
CA ARG A 114 6.56 -27.56 28.68
C ARG A 114 7.70 -27.12 29.60
N ASP A 115 8.66 -28.01 29.85
CA ASP A 115 9.74 -27.74 30.79
C ASP A 115 10.64 -26.59 30.34
N THR A 116 10.97 -26.54 29.04
CA THR A 116 11.73 -25.43 28.45
C THR A 116 10.99 -24.09 28.63
N PHE A 117 9.68 -24.09 28.40
CA PHE A 117 8.86 -22.90 28.55
C PHE A 117 8.77 -22.43 30.01
N GLU A 118 8.54 -23.36 30.96
CA GLU A 118 8.45 -23.07 32.37
C GLU A 118 9.77 -22.50 32.92
N ASN A 119 10.92 -23.09 32.56
CA ASN A 119 12.24 -22.65 33.01
C ASN A 119 12.58 -21.21 32.62
N HIS A 120 12.06 -20.71 31.47
CA HIS A 120 12.27 -19.34 31.07
C HIS A 120 11.34 -18.33 31.77
N GLY A 121 10.44 -18.79 32.62
CA GLY A 121 9.54 -17.98 33.45
C GLY A 121 9.84 -18.03 34.94
N THR A 122 10.94 -18.66 35.35
CA THR A 122 11.37 -18.82 36.75
C THR A 122 12.65 -18.04 37.03
N ASP A 123 13.03 -17.93 38.30
CA ASP A 123 14.30 -17.35 38.76
C ASP A 123 14.58 -15.93 38.21
N GLY A 124 13.54 -15.11 38.11
CA GLY A 124 13.62 -13.76 37.57
C GLY A 124 13.87 -13.69 36.05
N GLN A 125 13.80 -14.80 35.34
CA GLN A 125 13.80 -14.87 33.88
C GLN A 125 12.45 -14.38 33.34
N CYS A 126 12.46 -13.77 32.13
CA CYS A 126 11.25 -13.37 31.43
C CYS A 126 11.16 -14.08 30.08
N GLY A 127 10.27 -15.07 29.99
CA GLY A 127 9.92 -15.70 28.71
C GLY A 127 8.89 -14.89 27.95
N ILE A 128 9.29 -14.35 26.80
CA ILE A 128 8.41 -13.59 25.90
C ILE A 128 7.88 -14.55 24.84
N ALA A 129 6.65 -15.01 25.05
CA ALA A 129 5.99 -15.92 24.13
C ALA A 129 5.45 -15.14 22.92
N CYS A 130 6.11 -15.29 21.77
CA CYS A 130 5.69 -14.75 20.48
C CYS A 130 4.66 -15.70 19.85
N ILE A 131 3.43 -15.26 19.73
CA ILE A 131 2.29 -16.12 19.40
C ILE A 131 1.67 -15.69 18.05
N PRO A 132 1.54 -16.58 17.06
CA PRO A 132 0.73 -16.31 15.89
C PRO A 132 -0.76 -16.64 16.15
N HIS A 133 -1.67 -15.98 15.46
CA HIS A 133 -3.08 -16.36 15.45
C HIS A 133 -3.26 -17.64 14.63
N ALA A 134 -3.01 -18.78 15.27
CA ALA A 134 -3.11 -20.09 14.64
C ALA A 134 -3.77 -21.11 15.57
N GLY A 135 -4.55 -22.01 15.01
CA GLY A 135 -5.25 -23.06 15.78
C GLY A 135 -6.20 -22.48 16.82
N ASN A 136 -6.09 -22.94 18.06
CA ASN A 136 -6.86 -22.45 19.21
C ASN A 136 -5.96 -21.64 20.16
N TRP A 137 -5.43 -20.51 19.69
CA TRP A 137 -4.52 -19.65 20.47
C TRP A 137 -5.16 -19.07 21.77
N GLU A 138 -6.49 -18.92 21.80
CA GLU A 138 -7.20 -18.45 23.02
C GLU A 138 -7.05 -19.41 24.21
N ALA A 139 -6.81 -20.68 23.94
CA ALA A 139 -6.58 -21.65 24.99
C ALA A 139 -5.28 -21.39 25.77
N LEU A 140 -4.28 -20.73 25.15
CA LEU A 140 -3.01 -20.42 25.80
C LEU A 140 -3.16 -19.52 27.03
N ALA A 141 -4.17 -18.66 27.09
CA ALA A 141 -4.45 -17.86 28.29
C ALA A 141 -4.97 -18.69 29.48
N ARG A 142 -5.28 -19.98 29.28
CA ARG A 142 -5.94 -20.84 30.29
C ARG A 142 -5.09 -21.98 30.78
N ILE A 143 -3.91 -22.18 30.22
CA ILE A 143 -3.00 -23.26 30.61
C ILE A 143 -2.05 -22.89 31.77
N ARG A 144 -2.25 -21.73 32.41
CA ARG A 144 -1.45 -21.29 33.58
C ARG A 144 -1.30 -22.36 34.67
N PRO A 145 -2.35 -23.15 35.04
CA PRO A 145 -2.21 -24.20 36.06
C PRO A 145 -1.19 -25.27 35.70
N CYS A 146 -0.86 -25.45 34.42
CA CYS A 146 0.18 -26.39 33.99
C CYS A 146 1.61 -25.92 34.30
N PHE A 147 1.81 -24.69 34.78
CA PHE A 147 3.11 -24.06 35.06
C PHE A 147 3.18 -23.59 36.51
N PRO A 148 3.19 -24.51 37.51
CA PRO A 148 3.10 -24.15 38.93
C PRO A 148 4.30 -23.33 39.44
N LYS A 149 5.47 -23.50 38.86
CA LYS A 149 6.69 -22.78 39.24
C LYS A 149 6.75 -21.34 38.74
N VAL A 150 5.92 -20.98 37.75
CA VAL A 150 5.89 -19.62 37.17
C VAL A 150 5.06 -18.73 38.07
N GLU A 151 5.65 -17.70 38.63
CA GLU A 151 4.96 -16.75 39.52
C GLU A 151 4.00 -15.85 38.71
N HIS A 152 4.48 -15.23 37.64
CA HIS A 152 3.71 -14.34 36.78
C HIS A 152 3.47 -14.96 35.40
N TYR A 153 2.20 -15.13 35.05
CA TYR A 153 1.76 -15.60 33.73
C TYR A 153 0.78 -14.61 33.12
N GLY A 154 1.21 -13.89 32.09
CA GLY A 154 0.43 -12.83 31.53
C GLY A 154 0.26 -12.91 30.01
N SER A 155 -0.73 -12.21 29.50
CA SER A 155 -0.94 -12.04 28.06
C SER A 155 -1.38 -10.63 27.73
N MET A 156 -0.83 -10.09 26.65
CA MET A 156 -1.29 -8.81 26.11
C MET A 156 -2.60 -8.96 25.34
N TYR A 157 -3.49 -7.99 25.50
CA TYR A 157 -4.74 -7.97 24.77
C TYR A 157 -5.20 -6.54 24.44
N ARG A 158 -6.18 -6.45 23.55
CA ARG A 158 -6.92 -5.23 23.26
C ARG A 158 -8.33 -5.34 23.83
N ARG A 159 -8.79 -4.30 24.52
CA ARG A 159 -10.15 -4.25 25.07
C ARG A 159 -11.19 -4.28 23.95
N LEU A 160 -12.30 -4.95 24.20
CA LEU A 160 -13.44 -4.97 23.28
C LEU A 160 -14.23 -3.67 23.40
N SER A 161 -14.78 -3.21 22.28
CA SER A 161 -15.61 -2.00 22.24
C SER A 161 -16.94 -2.12 23.02
N ASN A 162 -17.48 -3.35 23.17
CA ASN A 162 -18.65 -3.62 23.98
C ASN A 162 -18.22 -3.92 25.42
N PRO A 163 -18.52 -3.04 26.40
CA PRO A 163 -18.02 -3.17 27.77
C PRO A 163 -18.61 -4.40 28.52
N LEU A 164 -19.79 -4.85 28.14
CA LEU A 164 -20.42 -6.03 28.75
C LEU A 164 -19.74 -7.32 28.25
N MET A 165 -19.43 -7.37 26.97
CA MET A 165 -18.67 -8.49 26.38
C MET A 165 -17.23 -8.50 26.89
N GLU A 166 -16.59 -7.33 27.03
CA GLU A 166 -15.25 -7.19 27.59
C GLU A 166 -15.15 -7.85 28.97
N ARG A 167 -16.06 -7.53 29.89
CA ARG A 167 -16.08 -8.15 31.24
C ARG A 167 -16.15 -9.66 31.20
N LEU A 168 -16.96 -10.23 30.31
CA LEU A 168 -17.10 -11.69 30.20
C LEU A 168 -15.84 -12.35 29.64
N VAL A 169 -15.27 -11.78 28.59
CA VAL A 169 -14.04 -12.29 27.95
C VAL A 169 -12.86 -12.15 28.91
N TYR A 170 -12.73 -11.01 29.57
CA TYR A 170 -11.71 -10.78 30.60
C TYR A 170 -11.80 -11.84 31.73
N LYS A 171 -13.01 -12.04 32.29
CA LYS A 171 -13.26 -13.07 33.33
C LYS A 171 -12.92 -14.49 32.84
N ALA A 172 -13.20 -14.80 31.57
CA ALA A 172 -12.88 -16.10 31.00
C ALA A 172 -11.36 -16.30 30.82
N ARG A 173 -10.62 -15.25 30.47
CA ARG A 173 -9.16 -15.29 30.30
C ARG A 173 -8.41 -15.31 31.62
N THR A 174 -8.89 -14.59 32.64
CA THR A 174 -8.26 -14.51 33.98
C THR A 174 -8.64 -15.65 34.93
N ARG A 175 -9.61 -16.47 34.54
CA ARG A 175 -10.17 -17.54 35.39
C ARG A 175 -9.15 -18.46 36.00
N TYR A 176 -8.05 -18.74 35.28
CA TYR A 176 -7.00 -19.65 35.68
C TYR A 176 -5.68 -18.95 36.05
N GLY A 177 -5.76 -17.68 36.45
CA GLY A 177 -4.59 -16.91 36.93
C GLY A 177 -3.74 -16.26 35.83
N CYS A 178 -4.26 -16.14 34.58
CA CYS A 178 -3.58 -15.35 33.56
C CYS A 178 -3.79 -13.85 33.82
N GLU A 179 -2.71 -13.11 33.94
CA GLU A 179 -2.74 -11.64 34.04
C GLU A 179 -2.98 -11.00 32.67
N MET A 180 -4.07 -10.27 32.51
CA MET A 180 -4.41 -9.63 31.24
C MET A 180 -3.93 -8.18 31.22
N LEU A 181 -2.89 -7.91 30.42
CA LEU A 181 -2.28 -6.59 30.25
C LEU A 181 -2.87 -5.89 29.04
N SER A 182 -3.62 -4.83 29.28
CA SER A 182 -4.26 -4.07 28.20
C SER A 182 -3.28 -3.12 27.52
N LYS A 183 -3.38 -3.00 26.19
CA LYS A 183 -2.63 -1.99 25.42
C LYS A 183 -2.96 -0.57 25.91
N GLU A 184 -4.18 -0.35 26.37
CA GLU A 184 -4.67 0.93 26.89
C GLU A 184 -4.07 1.31 28.26
N ASP A 185 -3.62 0.32 29.06
CA ASP A 185 -2.94 0.55 30.35
C ASP A 185 -1.49 1.02 30.16
N GLY A 186 -1.05 1.05 28.91
CA GLY A 186 0.23 1.56 28.48
C GLY A 186 1.40 0.60 28.65
N LEU A 187 2.49 0.95 27.97
CA LEU A 187 3.72 0.14 27.95
C LEU A 187 4.35 -0.05 29.34
N ARG A 188 4.10 0.88 30.27
CA ARG A 188 4.67 0.82 31.63
C ARG A 188 4.25 -0.41 32.42
N ALA A 189 2.97 -0.83 32.33
CA ALA A 189 2.48 -2.02 33.02
C ALA A 189 3.16 -3.28 32.47
N VAL A 190 3.28 -3.37 31.16
CA VAL A 190 3.92 -4.50 30.46
C VAL A 190 5.42 -4.58 30.78
N LEU A 191 6.11 -3.43 30.80
CA LEU A 191 7.54 -3.37 31.17
C LEU A 191 7.78 -3.72 32.64
N ARG A 192 6.85 -3.39 33.53
CA ARG A 192 6.92 -3.78 34.95
C ARG A 192 6.79 -5.29 35.09
N PHE A 193 5.83 -5.89 34.39
CA PHE A 193 5.66 -7.35 34.34
C PHE A 193 6.96 -8.02 33.85
N ALA A 194 7.49 -7.59 32.69
CA ALA A 194 8.71 -8.17 32.13
C ALA A 194 9.94 -8.05 33.04
N LYS A 195 10.03 -6.99 33.85
CA LYS A 195 11.12 -6.82 34.84
C LYS A 195 10.94 -7.70 36.07
N GLY A 196 9.71 -8.03 36.45
CA GLY A 196 9.40 -8.94 37.56
C GLY A 196 9.73 -10.41 37.26
N GLY A 197 9.92 -10.73 35.99
CA GLY A 197 10.07 -12.12 35.52
C GLY A 197 8.72 -12.77 35.23
N GLY A 198 8.74 -13.98 34.69
CA GLY A 198 7.54 -14.75 34.35
C GLY A 198 7.37 -15.01 32.86
N LEU A 199 6.18 -15.44 32.44
CA LEU A 199 5.86 -15.77 31.07
C LEU A 199 4.84 -14.77 30.51
N LEU A 200 5.20 -14.06 29.44
CA LEU A 200 4.37 -13.03 28.81
C LEU A 200 4.02 -13.37 27.37
N GLY A 201 2.74 -13.65 27.11
CA GLY A 201 2.21 -13.90 25.77
C GLY A 201 1.97 -12.62 24.97
N VAL A 202 2.51 -12.54 23.77
CA VAL A 202 2.32 -11.43 22.81
C VAL A 202 1.88 -11.99 21.47
N LEU A 203 0.64 -11.70 21.08
CA LEU A 203 0.14 -11.99 19.74
C LEU A 203 0.74 -10.96 18.76
N SER A 204 1.67 -11.38 17.89
CA SER A 204 2.51 -10.46 17.11
C SER A 204 2.45 -10.63 15.60
N ASP A 205 1.55 -11.47 15.08
CA ASP A 205 1.42 -11.74 13.65
C ASP A 205 0.35 -10.91 12.93
N GLN A 206 -0.37 -10.01 13.60
CA GLN A 206 -1.31 -9.09 12.96
C GLN A 206 -0.64 -7.77 12.60
N PHE A 207 -1.17 -7.10 11.55
CA PHE A 207 -0.65 -5.80 11.15
C PHE A 207 -0.91 -4.73 12.22
N THR A 208 -0.02 -3.78 12.31
CA THR A 208 -0.22 -2.51 13.02
C THR A 208 0.23 -1.34 12.16
N ASN A 209 -0.43 -0.19 12.34
CA ASN A 209 -0.03 1.06 11.67
C ASN A 209 1.07 1.81 12.44
N GLU A 210 1.29 1.45 13.69
CA GLU A 210 2.23 2.10 14.63
C GLU A 210 3.46 1.22 14.89
N GLY A 211 3.76 0.31 13.98
CA GLY A 211 4.86 -0.64 14.13
C GLY A 211 6.04 -0.34 13.20
N VAL A 212 6.99 -1.25 13.17
CA VAL A 212 8.07 -1.27 12.21
C VAL A 212 7.64 -2.01 10.94
N TYR A 213 8.17 -1.61 9.80
CA TYR A 213 7.84 -2.23 8.52
C TYR A 213 8.93 -3.21 8.11
N VAL A 214 8.60 -4.46 8.22
CA VAL A 214 9.52 -5.58 8.02
C VAL A 214 8.82 -6.70 7.25
N PRO A 215 9.58 -7.62 6.64
CA PRO A 215 9.00 -8.78 5.99
C PRO A 215 8.21 -9.65 6.97
N TYR A 216 7.03 -10.08 6.53
CA TYR A 216 6.31 -11.21 7.08
C TYR A 216 5.95 -12.14 5.94
N PHE A 217 6.48 -13.35 5.97
CA PHE A 217 6.67 -14.14 4.76
C PHE A 217 7.42 -13.32 3.71
N ASN A 218 7.00 -13.34 2.47
CA ASN A 218 7.73 -12.67 1.40
C ASN A 218 7.22 -11.25 1.09
N LYS A 219 6.57 -10.56 2.07
CA LYS A 219 6.03 -9.23 1.80
C LYS A 219 6.16 -8.29 3.00
N ILE A 220 6.56 -7.05 2.74
CA ILE A 220 6.67 -6.00 3.76
C ILE A 220 5.29 -5.69 4.35
N THR A 221 5.24 -5.50 5.67
CA THR A 221 4.02 -5.11 6.40
C THR A 221 4.37 -4.49 7.74
N GLY A 222 3.50 -3.65 8.28
CA GLY A 222 3.64 -3.12 9.63
C GLY A 222 3.47 -4.21 10.69
N VAL A 223 4.45 -4.35 11.57
CA VAL A 223 4.51 -5.36 12.63
C VAL A 223 4.75 -4.68 13.96
N THR A 224 4.14 -5.20 15.02
CA THR A 224 4.43 -4.72 16.38
C THR A 224 5.86 -5.06 16.79
N PRO A 225 6.68 -4.08 17.16
CA PRO A 225 8.03 -4.36 17.67
C PRO A 225 8.04 -4.78 19.15
N LEU A 226 6.88 -4.99 19.74
CA LEU A 226 6.76 -5.19 21.19
C LEU A 226 7.58 -6.36 21.74
N PRO A 227 7.62 -7.56 21.12
CA PRO A 227 8.50 -8.63 21.60
C PRO A 227 9.98 -8.21 21.64
N ALA A 228 10.45 -7.51 20.59
CA ALA A 228 11.81 -7.01 20.51
C ALA A 228 12.12 -5.96 21.61
N LEU A 229 11.21 -5.02 21.82
CA LEU A 229 11.33 -3.99 22.86
C LEU A 229 11.37 -4.60 24.27
N LEU A 230 10.53 -5.60 24.53
CA LEU A 230 10.52 -6.31 25.82
C LEU A 230 11.83 -7.07 26.04
N TYR A 231 12.29 -7.82 25.05
CA TYR A 231 13.55 -8.55 25.11
C TYR A 231 14.73 -7.63 25.46
N ARG A 232 14.87 -6.51 24.76
CA ARG A 232 15.92 -5.51 25.04
C ARG A 232 15.84 -4.95 26.46
N ARG A 233 14.64 -4.84 27.03
CA ARG A 233 14.43 -4.32 28.40
C ARG A 233 14.71 -5.34 29.48
N CYS A 234 14.71 -6.63 29.19
CA CYS A 234 15.04 -7.70 30.15
C CYS A 234 16.55 -7.80 30.45
N LYS A 235 17.42 -7.04 29.77
CA LYS A 235 18.86 -6.92 30.05
C LYS A 235 19.56 -8.29 30.27
N GLY A 236 19.41 -9.22 29.31
CA GLY A 236 20.01 -10.55 29.34
C GLY A 236 19.24 -11.62 30.13
N LYS A 237 18.17 -11.23 30.85
CA LYS A 237 17.26 -12.16 31.54
C LYS A 237 16.01 -12.51 30.73
N GLY A 238 15.95 -12.07 29.44
CA GLY A 238 14.83 -12.35 28.55
C GLY A 238 15.11 -13.47 27.58
N ALA A 239 14.07 -14.25 27.26
CA ALA A 239 14.10 -15.20 26.14
C ALA A 239 12.91 -14.95 25.21
N LEU A 240 13.16 -14.91 23.89
CA LEU A 240 12.11 -14.94 22.88
C LEU A 240 11.75 -16.39 22.60
N ILE A 241 10.48 -16.74 22.70
CA ILE A 241 10.00 -18.12 22.54
C ILE A 241 8.84 -18.11 21.55
N SER A 242 8.92 -18.91 20.50
CA SER A 242 7.77 -19.10 19.62
C SER A 242 6.80 -20.09 20.24
N VAL A 243 5.54 -19.68 20.38
CA VAL A 243 4.46 -20.47 20.95
C VAL A 243 3.28 -20.50 20.01
N PHE A 244 2.82 -21.68 19.62
CA PHE A 244 1.70 -21.79 18.70
C PHE A 244 0.86 -23.03 18.97
N THR A 245 -0.39 -23.02 18.49
CA THR A 245 -1.28 -24.17 18.57
C THR A 245 -1.60 -24.69 17.18
N ARG A 246 -1.65 -26.01 17.04
CA ARG A 246 -2.07 -26.69 15.80
C ARG A 246 -3.19 -27.69 16.07
N ASN A 247 -4.14 -27.75 15.17
CA ASN A 247 -5.24 -28.72 15.28
C ASN A 247 -4.75 -30.11 14.88
N THR A 248 -4.93 -31.08 15.75
CA THR A 248 -4.56 -32.49 15.53
C THR A 248 -5.78 -33.40 15.33
N GLY A 249 -7.00 -32.89 15.52
CA GLY A 249 -8.23 -33.64 15.37
C GLY A 249 -9.46 -32.85 15.81
N LEU A 250 -10.62 -33.46 15.80
CA LEU A 250 -11.85 -32.83 16.28
C LEU A 250 -11.73 -32.54 17.78
N GLY A 251 -11.70 -31.25 18.14
CA GLY A 251 -11.59 -30.78 19.53
C GLY A 251 -10.25 -31.10 20.20
N ARG A 252 -9.18 -31.31 19.41
CA ARG A 252 -7.84 -31.60 19.93
C ARG A 252 -6.79 -30.71 19.29
N TRP A 253 -5.86 -30.24 20.11
CA TRP A 253 -4.74 -29.37 19.71
C TRP A 253 -3.45 -29.76 20.39
N ASP A 254 -2.34 -29.59 19.69
CA ASP A 254 -1.02 -29.49 20.30
C ASP A 254 -0.70 -28.01 20.52
N ALA A 255 -0.16 -27.68 21.69
CA ALA A 255 0.44 -26.38 21.99
C ALA A 255 1.96 -26.59 22.09
N GLU A 256 2.66 -26.12 21.08
CA GLU A 256 4.13 -26.12 21.00
C GLU A 256 4.68 -24.86 21.66
N MET A 257 5.58 -25.00 22.63
CA MET A 257 6.06 -23.89 23.45
C MET A 257 7.54 -24.00 23.88
N GLY A 258 8.25 -24.95 23.34
CA GLY A 258 9.65 -25.19 23.69
C GLY A 258 10.68 -24.56 22.76
N ARG A 259 10.28 -23.75 21.81
CA ARG A 259 11.18 -23.24 20.76
C ARG A 259 11.70 -21.86 21.08
N VAL A 260 12.85 -21.80 21.73
CA VAL A 260 13.58 -20.53 21.92
C VAL A 260 14.04 -20.01 20.57
N ILE A 261 13.86 -18.72 20.35
CA ILE A 261 14.34 -18.00 19.16
C ILE A 261 15.77 -17.55 19.43
N PRO A 262 16.78 -18.13 18.77
CA PRO A 262 18.16 -17.73 19.00
C PRO A 262 18.39 -16.30 18.51
N VAL A 263 18.95 -15.47 19.38
CA VAL A 263 19.35 -14.11 19.07
C VAL A 263 20.85 -14.09 18.85
N PRO A 264 21.33 -13.82 17.63
CA PRO A 264 22.77 -13.73 17.34
C PRO A 264 23.43 -12.61 18.17
N GLU A 265 24.71 -12.80 18.48
CA GLU A 265 25.52 -11.76 19.13
C GLU A 265 25.55 -10.49 18.26
N GLY A 266 25.39 -9.33 18.89
CA GLY A 266 25.31 -8.04 18.18
C GLY A 266 23.96 -7.73 17.53
N CYS A 267 22.99 -8.66 17.56
CA CYS A 267 21.64 -8.41 17.05
C CYS A 267 20.76 -7.82 18.15
N ASP A 268 20.90 -6.51 18.39
CA ASP A 268 20.19 -5.78 19.46
C ASP A 268 19.21 -4.71 18.91
N GLY A 269 19.23 -4.46 17.60
CA GLY A 269 18.33 -3.53 16.91
C GLY A 269 16.87 -3.98 16.97
N THR A 270 15.95 -3.03 17.20
CA THR A 270 14.50 -3.35 17.30
C THR A 270 13.96 -3.98 16.01
N VAL A 271 14.38 -3.46 14.85
CA VAL A 271 13.96 -3.97 13.54
C VAL A 271 14.54 -5.36 13.29
N ALA A 272 15.84 -5.57 13.54
CA ALA A 272 16.50 -6.86 13.40
C ALA A 272 15.84 -7.95 14.25
N LEU A 273 15.60 -7.66 15.53
CA LEU A 273 14.91 -8.58 16.45
C LEU A 273 13.47 -8.87 15.99
N THR A 274 12.76 -7.87 15.45
CA THR A 274 11.40 -8.06 14.93
C THR A 274 11.41 -8.97 13.71
N ILE A 275 12.40 -8.85 12.82
CA ILE A 275 12.60 -9.77 11.70
C ILE A 275 12.85 -11.20 12.18
N LEU A 276 13.68 -11.40 13.22
CA LEU A 276 13.92 -12.72 13.80
C LEU A 276 12.64 -13.35 14.36
N VAL A 277 11.86 -12.57 15.10
CA VAL A 277 10.55 -13.02 15.62
C VAL A 277 9.62 -13.41 14.47
N ASN A 278 9.51 -12.57 13.44
CA ASN A 278 8.68 -12.88 12.28
C ASN A 278 9.09 -14.21 11.61
N ARG A 279 10.38 -14.41 11.36
CA ARG A 279 10.90 -15.66 10.77
C ARG A 279 10.55 -16.90 11.60
N ALA A 280 10.58 -16.79 12.92
CA ALA A 280 10.18 -17.88 13.80
C ALA A 280 8.67 -18.16 13.70
N LEU A 281 7.83 -17.12 13.69
CA LEU A 281 6.38 -17.25 13.52
C LEU A 281 6.00 -17.81 12.15
N GLU A 282 6.69 -17.41 11.09
CA GLU A 282 6.52 -17.96 9.74
C GLU A 282 6.75 -19.48 9.72
N LYS A 283 7.85 -19.95 10.36
CA LYS A 283 8.13 -21.38 10.47
C LYS A 283 6.99 -22.12 11.20
N CYS A 284 6.50 -21.57 12.31
CA CYS A 284 5.38 -22.15 13.05
C CYS A 284 4.11 -22.25 12.21
N GLN A 285 3.80 -21.22 11.43
CA GLN A 285 2.60 -21.21 10.58
C GLN A 285 2.75 -22.12 9.35
N MET A 286 3.96 -22.29 8.82
CA MET A 286 4.21 -23.21 7.70
C MET A 286 4.04 -24.67 8.07
N GLU A 287 4.33 -25.07 9.32
CA GLU A 287 4.13 -26.46 9.80
C GLU A 287 2.67 -26.90 9.74
N ASN A 288 1.74 -25.95 9.90
CA ASN A 288 0.32 -26.20 9.70
C ASN A 288 -0.39 -24.99 9.12
N ILE A 289 -0.13 -24.70 7.86
CA ILE A 289 -0.63 -23.53 7.16
C ILE A 289 -2.15 -23.37 7.21
N LEU A 290 -2.88 -24.47 7.30
CA LEU A 290 -4.35 -24.46 7.36
C LEU A 290 -4.89 -23.98 8.73
N ASP A 291 -4.06 -23.90 9.76
CA ASP A 291 -4.45 -23.39 11.08
C ASP A 291 -4.22 -21.86 11.22
N GLY A 292 -3.47 -21.24 10.31
CA GLY A 292 -3.25 -19.81 10.31
C GLY A 292 -4.57 -19.02 10.12
N PHE A 293 -4.71 -17.89 10.82
CA PHE A 293 -5.89 -17.01 10.73
C PHE A 293 -5.85 -16.14 9.46
N TRP A 294 -5.83 -16.81 8.28
CA TRP A 294 -5.73 -16.14 6.98
C TRP A 294 -6.99 -15.34 6.60
N MET A 295 -8.08 -15.44 7.33
CA MET A 295 -9.24 -14.54 7.19
C MET A 295 -8.96 -13.11 7.66
N HIS A 296 -7.88 -12.87 8.40
CA HIS A 296 -7.39 -11.56 8.74
C HIS A 296 -6.64 -10.93 7.56
N HIS A 297 -6.90 -9.66 7.30
CA HIS A 297 -6.24 -8.91 6.22
C HIS A 297 -4.82 -8.49 6.66
N ARG A 298 -3.87 -9.43 6.62
CA ARG A 298 -2.56 -9.33 7.26
C ARG A 298 -1.70 -8.20 6.69
N TRP A 299 -1.73 -7.98 5.38
CA TRP A 299 -0.93 -6.95 4.70
C TRP A 299 -1.69 -5.64 4.47
N LYS A 300 -2.72 -5.37 5.25
CA LYS A 300 -3.54 -4.17 5.15
C LYS A 300 -2.79 -2.88 5.49
N SER A 301 -1.76 -2.95 6.33
CA SER A 301 -0.94 -1.79 6.71
C SER A 301 -0.17 -1.18 5.55
N THR A 302 -0.03 -1.91 4.45
CA THR A 302 0.52 -1.38 3.20
C THR A 302 -0.34 -0.25 2.57
N GLU A 303 -1.53 0.02 3.12
CA GLU A 303 -2.31 1.22 2.77
C GLU A 303 -1.60 2.53 3.14
N ARG A 304 -0.71 2.49 4.12
CA ARG A 304 0.03 3.65 4.58
C ARG A 304 1.47 3.54 4.12
N PHE A 305 1.97 4.60 3.51
CA PHE A 305 3.41 4.78 3.37
C PHE A 305 4.03 4.87 4.75
N VAL A 306 5.27 4.45 4.86
CA VAL A 306 6.02 4.53 6.09
C VAL A 306 6.99 5.68 5.99
N PRO A 307 6.61 6.86 6.45
CA PRO A 307 7.49 8.00 6.32
C PRO A 307 8.64 8.02 7.33
N GLU A 308 8.58 7.20 8.38
CA GLU A 308 9.45 7.36 9.55
C GLU A 308 10.45 6.21 9.77
N GLN A 309 10.54 5.26 8.86
CA GLN A 309 11.57 4.22 8.92
C GLN A 309 12.83 4.75 8.24
N ASP A 310 13.96 4.73 8.95
CA ASP A 310 15.22 5.23 8.38
C ASP A 310 15.78 4.32 7.27
N ALA A 311 16.79 4.81 6.55
CA ALA A 311 17.33 4.11 5.39
C ALA A 311 18.02 2.78 5.76
N GLU A 312 18.63 2.68 6.94
CA GLU A 312 19.28 1.47 7.42
C GLU A 312 18.26 0.39 7.75
N ASP A 313 17.19 0.76 8.46
CA ASP A 313 16.07 -0.12 8.77
C ASP A 313 15.36 -0.60 7.50
N TRP A 314 15.20 0.27 6.47
CA TRP A 314 14.70 -0.12 5.17
C TRP A 314 15.63 -1.10 4.46
N LYS A 315 16.93 -0.83 4.44
CA LYS A 315 17.93 -1.74 3.86
C LYS A 315 17.85 -3.12 4.51
N LEU A 316 17.79 -3.17 5.85
CA LEU A 316 17.66 -4.42 6.59
C LEU A 316 16.34 -5.15 6.27
N ALA A 317 15.22 -4.42 6.16
CA ALA A 317 13.92 -5.00 5.82
C ALA A 317 13.87 -5.54 4.38
N MET A 318 14.58 -4.88 3.46
CA MET A 318 14.65 -5.29 2.04
C MET A 318 15.67 -6.39 1.77
N ASP A 319 16.58 -6.67 2.71
CA ASP A 319 17.59 -7.73 2.59
C ASP A 319 16.96 -9.12 2.86
N ARG A 320 16.04 -9.52 1.98
CA ARG A 320 15.39 -10.83 1.99
C ARG A 320 15.21 -11.35 0.57
N PRO A 321 15.83 -12.50 0.22
CA PRO A 321 15.62 -13.14 -1.08
C PRO A 321 14.14 -13.50 -1.30
N GLY A 322 13.62 -13.22 -2.50
CA GLY A 322 12.24 -13.53 -2.86
C GLY A 322 11.19 -12.60 -2.26
N LEU A 323 11.60 -11.40 -1.84
CA LEU A 323 10.66 -10.40 -1.35
C LEU A 323 9.72 -9.96 -2.48
N LEU A 324 8.42 -10.03 -2.20
CA LEU A 324 7.37 -9.62 -3.13
C LEU A 324 7.17 -8.10 -3.05
N PRO A 325 7.21 -7.40 -4.18
CA PRO A 325 7.02 -5.95 -4.19
C PRO A 325 5.59 -5.55 -3.80
N PHE A 326 5.44 -4.31 -3.38
CA PHE A 326 4.14 -3.66 -3.27
C PHE A 326 3.74 -3.16 -4.66
N ARG A 327 2.80 -3.85 -5.31
CA ARG A 327 2.48 -3.64 -6.73
C ARG A 327 1.38 -2.61 -6.92
N ILE A 328 1.72 -1.56 -7.63
CA ILE A 328 0.82 -0.47 -7.99
C ILE A 328 0.59 -0.47 -9.49
N ILE A 329 -0.65 -0.32 -9.93
CA ILE A 329 -1.01 -0.03 -11.31
C ILE A 329 -1.54 1.39 -11.36
N VAL A 330 -1.05 2.18 -12.28
CA VAL A 330 -1.54 3.53 -12.56
C VAL A 330 -2.10 3.54 -13.98
N CYS A 331 -3.41 3.69 -14.10
CA CYS A 331 -4.05 3.97 -15.39
C CYS A 331 -3.99 5.48 -15.61
N VAL A 332 -3.12 5.91 -16.48
CA VAL A 332 -2.91 7.33 -16.76
C VAL A 332 -4.04 7.91 -17.62
N PRO A 333 -4.23 9.24 -17.66
CA PRO A 333 -5.15 9.88 -18.58
C PRO A 333 -4.85 9.53 -20.04
N GLU A 334 -5.89 9.53 -20.88
CA GLU A 334 -5.76 9.29 -22.31
C GLU A 334 -4.98 10.42 -23.01
N GLU A 335 -5.24 11.66 -22.62
CA GLU A 335 -4.51 12.82 -23.14
C GLU A 335 -3.13 12.91 -22.49
N PHE A 336 -2.08 12.96 -23.30
CA PHE A 336 -0.70 12.91 -22.82
C PHE A 336 -0.35 14.13 -21.97
N GLU A 337 -0.83 15.31 -22.34
CA GLU A 337 -0.64 16.56 -21.60
C GLU A 337 -1.26 16.51 -20.17
N GLU A 338 -2.32 15.74 -19.98
CA GLU A 338 -2.90 15.49 -18.66
C GLU A 338 -2.13 14.41 -17.87
N ALA A 339 -1.40 13.53 -18.56
CA ALA A 339 -0.63 12.47 -17.94
C ALA A 339 0.74 12.95 -17.42
N LEU A 340 1.40 13.90 -18.11
CA LEU A 340 2.73 14.40 -17.71
C LEU A 340 2.78 15.02 -16.31
N PRO A 341 1.81 15.82 -15.86
CA PRO A 341 1.80 16.37 -14.50
C PRO A 341 1.74 15.31 -13.39
N LEU A 342 1.46 14.06 -13.73
CA LEU A 342 1.45 12.93 -12.78
C LEU A 342 2.89 12.46 -12.42
N ILE A 343 3.85 12.64 -13.30
CA ILE A 343 5.23 12.15 -13.16
C ILE A 343 5.88 12.56 -11.84
N PRO A 344 5.91 13.85 -11.44
CA PRO A 344 6.57 14.25 -10.20
C PRO A 344 5.92 13.62 -8.97
N ALA A 345 4.61 13.46 -8.97
CA ALA A 345 3.91 12.82 -7.87
C ALA A 345 4.22 11.31 -7.78
N LEU A 346 4.31 10.61 -8.92
CA LEU A 346 4.71 9.20 -8.98
C LEU A 346 6.16 8.97 -8.55
N ARG A 347 7.07 9.88 -8.91
CA ARG A 347 8.46 9.81 -8.45
C ARG A 347 8.57 9.94 -6.93
N VAL A 348 7.89 10.93 -6.36
CA VAL A 348 7.84 11.09 -4.91
C VAL A 348 7.27 9.82 -4.26
N LEU A 349 6.24 9.24 -4.85
CA LEU A 349 5.65 7.98 -4.42
C LEU A 349 6.69 6.85 -4.41
N ALA A 350 7.40 6.66 -5.51
CA ALA A 350 8.43 5.64 -5.65
C ALA A 350 9.58 5.83 -4.66
N ALA A 351 10.05 7.07 -4.47
CA ALA A 351 11.13 7.40 -3.53
C ALA A 351 10.75 7.13 -2.07
N CYS A 352 9.49 7.41 -1.69
CA CYS A 352 9.00 7.16 -0.34
C CYS A 352 8.69 5.68 -0.07
N ARG A 353 8.73 4.83 -1.09
CA ARG A 353 8.35 3.42 -0.99
C ARG A 353 9.29 2.52 -1.77
N PRO A 354 10.46 2.18 -1.21
CA PRO A 354 11.48 1.37 -1.89
C PRO A 354 10.99 -0.05 -2.26
N ASP A 355 9.97 -0.57 -1.55
CA ASP A 355 9.34 -1.86 -1.84
C ASP A 355 8.28 -1.80 -2.94
N ALA A 356 7.99 -0.61 -3.50
CA ALA A 356 6.96 -0.46 -4.52
C ALA A 356 7.47 -0.78 -5.92
N GLN A 357 6.61 -1.43 -6.68
CA GLN A 357 6.73 -1.63 -8.13
C GLN A 357 5.58 -0.90 -8.81
N LEU A 358 5.92 0.17 -9.53
CA LEU A 358 4.92 0.94 -10.28
C LEU A 358 4.82 0.42 -11.71
N ASN A 359 3.60 0.05 -12.10
CA ASN A 359 3.25 -0.34 -13.46
C ASN A 359 2.29 0.68 -14.05
N ILE A 360 2.49 1.06 -15.29
CA ILE A 360 1.68 2.05 -15.99
C ILE A 360 0.80 1.35 -17.03
N ALA A 361 -0.48 1.69 -17.06
CA ALA A 361 -1.39 1.34 -18.14
C ALA A 361 -1.76 2.63 -18.89
N CYS A 362 -1.37 2.74 -20.14
CA CYS A 362 -1.44 3.97 -20.94
C CYS A 362 -1.89 3.70 -22.39
N PRO A 363 -2.36 4.71 -23.14
CA PRO A 363 -2.51 4.62 -24.58
C PRO A 363 -1.22 4.17 -25.28
N GLN A 364 -1.36 3.54 -26.45
CA GLN A 364 -0.21 2.99 -27.21
C GLN A 364 0.83 4.07 -27.56
N GLU A 365 0.38 5.27 -27.87
CA GLU A 365 1.24 6.41 -28.20
C GLU A 365 2.12 6.91 -27.05
N GLN A 366 1.73 6.66 -25.80
CA GLN A 366 2.50 7.03 -24.60
C GLN A 366 3.45 5.92 -24.13
N LEU A 367 3.33 4.72 -24.68
CA LEU A 367 3.99 3.52 -24.16
C LEU A 367 5.51 3.63 -24.13
N ALA A 368 6.12 4.07 -25.25
CA ALA A 368 7.57 4.23 -25.37
C ALA A 368 8.10 5.22 -24.32
N PHE A 369 7.42 6.34 -24.16
CA PHE A 369 7.78 7.37 -23.19
C PHE A 369 7.76 6.84 -21.74
N TRP A 370 6.67 6.15 -21.33
CA TRP A 370 6.58 5.63 -19.95
C TRP A 370 7.65 4.58 -19.66
N ASN A 371 8.07 3.80 -20.63
CA ASN A 371 9.17 2.84 -20.49
C ASN A 371 10.54 3.50 -20.33
N THR A 372 10.70 4.80 -20.61
CA THR A 372 11.96 5.53 -20.34
C THR A 372 12.06 6.07 -18.92
N GLN A 373 10.99 5.99 -18.13
CA GLN A 373 10.98 6.52 -16.77
C GLN A 373 11.60 5.52 -15.80
N ASP A 374 12.63 5.93 -15.07
CA ASP A 374 13.43 5.09 -14.17
C ASP A 374 12.64 4.51 -12.98
N PHE A 375 11.55 5.15 -12.59
CA PHE A 375 10.64 4.70 -11.51
C PHE A 375 9.52 3.78 -12.01
N VAL A 376 9.40 3.54 -13.31
CA VAL A 376 8.38 2.66 -13.91
C VAL A 376 9.00 1.29 -14.15
N ALA A 377 8.41 0.28 -13.54
CA ALA A 377 8.86 -1.11 -13.74
C ALA A 377 8.44 -1.62 -15.12
N HIS A 378 7.16 -1.41 -15.49
CA HIS A 378 6.62 -1.80 -16.79
C HIS A 378 5.49 -0.86 -17.20
N ALA A 379 5.45 -0.52 -18.48
CA ALA A 379 4.29 0.12 -19.09
C ALA A 379 3.60 -0.87 -20.04
N VAL A 380 2.26 -0.84 -20.06
CA VAL A 380 1.42 -1.68 -20.94
C VAL A 380 0.39 -0.84 -21.68
N SER A 381 0.08 -1.24 -22.91
CA SER A 381 -0.91 -0.53 -23.71
C SER A 381 -2.34 -0.87 -23.27
N THR A 382 -3.19 0.16 -23.22
CA THR A 382 -4.63 0.02 -23.02
C THR A 382 -5.41 -0.16 -24.33
N ASP A 383 -4.79 0.09 -25.45
CA ASP A 383 -5.40 0.10 -26.80
C ASP A 383 -5.21 -1.22 -27.54
N ALA A 384 -4.30 -2.05 -27.07
CA ALA A 384 -3.98 -3.33 -27.70
C ALA A 384 -5.21 -4.26 -27.82
N ALA A 385 -5.18 -5.13 -28.83
CA ALA A 385 -6.12 -6.25 -28.95
C ALA A 385 -6.06 -7.16 -27.71
N THR A 386 -4.90 -7.30 -27.12
CA THR A 386 -4.66 -8.00 -25.85
C THR A 386 -5.05 -7.09 -24.68
N PRO A 387 -5.90 -7.53 -23.75
CA PRO A 387 -6.23 -6.74 -22.56
C PRO A 387 -4.99 -6.37 -21.74
N ALA A 388 -4.96 -5.16 -21.16
CA ALA A 388 -3.86 -4.70 -20.32
C ALA A 388 -3.54 -5.68 -19.17
N SER A 389 -4.56 -6.31 -18.58
CA SER A 389 -4.37 -7.33 -17.55
C SER A 389 -3.65 -8.58 -18.07
N ALA A 390 -3.90 -8.98 -19.32
CA ALA A 390 -3.22 -10.12 -19.94
C ALA A 390 -1.76 -9.80 -20.24
N GLN A 391 -1.46 -8.59 -20.71
CA GLN A 391 -0.07 -8.12 -20.89
C GLN A 391 0.69 -8.15 -19.57
N LEU A 392 0.05 -7.73 -18.46
CA LEU A 392 0.63 -7.78 -17.12
C LEU A 392 0.69 -9.20 -16.52
N GLU A 393 -0.10 -10.15 -17.03
CA GLU A 393 -0.07 -11.55 -16.62
C GLU A 393 0.95 -12.39 -17.40
N GLU A 394 1.20 -12.08 -18.67
CA GLU A 394 2.13 -12.81 -19.54
C GLU A 394 3.59 -12.54 -19.21
N ASP A 395 3.89 -11.35 -18.69
CA ASP A 395 5.21 -11.02 -18.18
C ASP A 395 5.55 -11.85 -16.93
N GLU A 396 6.82 -12.05 -16.64
CA GLU A 396 7.33 -12.65 -15.39
C GLU A 396 6.72 -12.05 -14.12
N LEU A 397 6.10 -10.90 -14.26
CA LEU A 397 5.38 -10.10 -13.26
C LEU A 397 4.25 -10.82 -12.54
N TYR A 398 3.55 -11.75 -13.18
CA TYR A 398 2.51 -12.52 -12.48
C TYR A 398 3.09 -13.40 -11.39
N ARG A 399 4.38 -13.75 -11.52
CA ARG A 399 5.16 -14.50 -10.52
C ARG A 399 5.46 -13.72 -9.26
N GLU A 400 5.35 -12.39 -9.30
CA GLU A 400 5.69 -11.50 -8.17
C GLU A 400 4.53 -11.23 -7.19
N GLY A 401 3.42 -11.92 -7.34
CA GLY A 401 2.29 -11.87 -6.40
C GLY A 401 1.15 -10.94 -6.82
N PRO A 402 0.13 -10.84 -5.96
CA PRO A 402 -1.09 -10.11 -6.27
C PRO A 402 -0.87 -8.59 -6.23
N TYR A 403 -1.58 -7.86 -7.11
CA TYR A 403 -1.60 -6.39 -7.11
C TYR A 403 -2.24 -5.82 -5.85
N ASP A 404 -1.65 -4.73 -5.34
CA ASP A 404 -2.07 -4.07 -4.11
C ASP A 404 -2.97 -2.88 -4.40
N TYR A 405 -2.56 -2.02 -5.34
CA TYR A 405 -3.20 -0.74 -5.58
C TYR A 405 -3.46 -0.46 -7.06
N LEU A 406 -4.59 0.18 -7.36
CA LEU A 406 -4.91 0.75 -8.66
C LEU A 406 -5.22 2.25 -8.48
N PHE A 407 -4.43 3.10 -9.13
CA PHE A 407 -4.80 4.49 -9.37
C PHE A 407 -5.47 4.62 -10.73
N MET A 408 -6.71 5.08 -10.74
CA MET A 408 -7.52 5.18 -11.94
C MET A 408 -7.72 6.65 -12.30
N PHE A 409 -6.86 7.17 -13.17
CA PHE A 409 -6.95 8.52 -13.71
C PHE A 409 -7.62 8.53 -15.09
N SER A 410 -7.51 7.45 -15.84
CA SER A 410 -8.26 7.20 -17.08
C SER A 410 -9.76 7.04 -16.80
N GLU A 411 -10.60 7.47 -17.74
CA GLU A 411 -12.06 7.26 -17.72
C GLU A 411 -12.49 5.98 -18.45
N ASN A 412 -11.55 5.21 -18.98
CA ASN A 412 -11.80 4.03 -19.79
C ASN A 412 -12.41 2.88 -18.97
N ARG A 413 -13.71 2.66 -19.19
CA ARG A 413 -14.49 1.63 -18.48
C ARG A 413 -14.05 0.20 -18.80
N ARG A 414 -13.51 -0.04 -20.01
CA ARG A 414 -13.02 -1.36 -20.43
C ARG A 414 -11.77 -1.70 -19.64
N VAL A 415 -10.79 -0.82 -19.59
CA VAL A 415 -9.54 -0.96 -18.85
C VAL A 415 -9.82 -1.17 -17.35
N PHE A 416 -10.67 -0.32 -16.76
CA PHE A 416 -11.06 -0.46 -15.35
C PHE A 416 -11.65 -1.85 -15.04
N ARG A 417 -12.56 -2.33 -15.88
CA ARG A 417 -13.22 -3.63 -15.71
C ARG A 417 -12.24 -4.78 -15.85
N ASP A 418 -11.36 -4.70 -16.83
CA ASP A 418 -10.34 -5.69 -17.12
C ASP A 418 -9.40 -5.85 -15.91
N ILE A 419 -8.75 -4.78 -15.50
CA ILE A 419 -7.79 -4.78 -14.38
C ILE A 419 -8.47 -5.20 -13.06
N THR A 420 -9.62 -4.62 -12.73
CA THR A 420 -10.28 -4.94 -11.44
C THR A 420 -10.82 -6.36 -11.39
N ARG A 421 -11.23 -6.94 -12.51
CA ARG A 421 -11.78 -8.31 -12.58
C ARG A 421 -10.69 -9.38 -12.54
N ARG A 422 -9.60 -9.19 -13.27
CA ARG A 422 -8.54 -10.19 -13.42
C ARG A 422 -7.47 -10.07 -12.36
N LEU A 423 -6.90 -8.88 -12.19
CA LEU A 423 -5.80 -8.65 -11.26
C LEU A 423 -6.26 -8.43 -9.81
N GLY A 424 -7.52 -7.97 -9.61
CA GLY A 424 -8.16 -7.88 -8.30
C GLY A 424 -7.42 -7.01 -7.29
N PRO A 425 -7.02 -5.77 -7.63
CA PRO A 425 -6.31 -4.91 -6.69
C PRO A 425 -7.12 -4.70 -5.41
N LEU A 426 -6.42 -4.58 -4.27
CA LEU A 426 -7.08 -4.39 -2.96
C LEU A 426 -7.75 -3.03 -2.85
N TYR A 427 -7.09 -2.01 -3.39
CA TYR A 427 -7.51 -0.62 -3.32
C TYR A 427 -7.62 -0.05 -4.72
N VAL A 428 -8.61 0.83 -4.88
CA VAL A 428 -8.77 1.66 -6.07
C VAL A 428 -8.97 3.08 -5.61
N SER A 429 -8.19 4.01 -6.16
CA SER A 429 -8.34 5.45 -5.93
C SER A 429 -8.34 6.22 -7.23
N GLY A 430 -9.00 7.37 -7.23
CA GLY A 430 -9.11 8.29 -8.35
C GLY A 430 -9.81 9.57 -7.93
N PHE A 431 -10.01 10.49 -8.87
CA PHE A 431 -10.80 11.70 -8.64
C PHE A 431 -12.29 11.37 -8.58
N ALA A 432 -13.05 12.12 -7.75
CA ALA A 432 -14.49 11.89 -7.57
C ALA A 432 -15.30 12.22 -8.84
N GLU A 433 -14.78 13.12 -9.66
CA GLU A 433 -15.34 13.53 -10.95
C GLU A 433 -15.27 12.43 -12.00
N ASN A 434 -14.34 11.46 -11.83
CA ASN A 434 -14.22 10.32 -12.73
C ASN A 434 -15.54 9.52 -12.78
N PRO A 435 -16.12 9.25 -13.95
CA PRO A 435 -17.39 8.52 -14.12
C PRO A 435 -17.37 7.12 -13.46
N LEU A 436 -16.19 6.58 -13.20
CA LEU A 436 -15.99 5.28 -12.56
C LEU A 436 -16.11 5.33 -11.03
N ALA A 437 -16.13 6.53 -10.43
CA ALA A 437 -16.19 6.73 -8.97
C ALA A 437 -17.38 6.02 -8.30
N LYS A 438 -18.51 5.90 -8.99
CA LYS A 438 -19.72 5.24 -8.50
C LYS A 438 -19.64 3.70 -8.53
N ARG A 439 -18.60 3.11 -9.16
CA ARG A 439 -18.46 1.66 -9.33
C ARG A 439 -17.66 1.04 -8.19
N LYS A 440 -18.28 0.13 -7.43
CA LYS A 440 -17.64 -0.60 -6.34
C LYS A 440 -17.18 -1.99 -6.83
N HIS A 441 -15.99 -2.08 -7.39
CA HIS A 441 -15.45 -3.35 -7.91
C HIS A 441 -14.25 -3.91 -7.13
N ALA A 442 -13.66 -3.13 -6.22
CA ALA A 442 -12.54 -3.53 -5.38
C ALA A 442 -12.95 -3.72 -3.92
N PHE A 443 -12.08 -4.26 -3.08
CA PHE A 443 -12.29 -4.36 -1.63
C PHE A 443 -12.53 -3.00 -0.99
N ARG A 444 -11.77 -2.00 -1.44
CA ARG A 444 -11.92 -0.61 -1.03
C ARG A 444 -11.70 0.29 -2.23
N SER A 445 -12.65 1.15 -2.52
CA SER A 445 -12.52 2.20 -3.51
C SER A 445 -12.67 3.55 -2.82
N THR A 446 -11.73 4.46 -3.08
CA THR A 446 -11.74 5.82 -2.56
C THR A 446 -11.56 6.76 -3.73
N PHE A 447 -12.65 7.37 -4.16
CA PHE A 447 -12.62 8.45 -5.13
C PHE A 447 -12.81 9.75 -4.38
N THR A 448 -11.86 10.65 -4.53
CA THR A 448 -11.77 11.86 -3.72
C THR A 448 -12.02 13.09 -4.58
N GLY A 449 -13.04 13.88 -4.22
CA GLY A 449 -13.21 15.22 -4.74
C GLY A 449 -12.13 16.15 -4.18
N LEU A 450 -11.54 16.96 -5.04
CA LEU A 450 -10.58 17.99 -4.66
C LEU A 450 -11.25 19.35 -4.88
N HIS A 451 -11.64 19.98 -3.77
CA HIS A 451 -12.20 21.34 -3.80
C HIS A 451 -11.15 22.31 -3.30
N PHE A 452 -10.73 23.22 -4.17
CA PHE A 452 -9.78 24.28 -3.85
C PHE A 452 -10.41 25.64 -4.08
N ALA A 453 -10.12 26.60 -3.20
CA ALA A 453 -10.62 27.96 -3.29
C ALA A 453 -10.04 28.74 -4.50
N ALA A 454 -8.88 28.33 -4.99
CA ALA A 454 -8.20 28.91 -6.14
C ALA A 454 -7.65 27.81 -7.07
N PRO A 455 -7.50 28.08 -8.37
CA PRO A 455 -6.82 27.19 -9.30
C PRO A 455 -5.39 26.93 -8.83
N ARG A 456 -4.96 25.68 -8.93
CA ARG A 456 -3.58 25.30 -8.64
C ARG A 456 -3.09 24.29 -9.67
N HIS A 457 -1.79 24.10 -9.70
CA HIS A 457 -1.15 23.22 -10.69
C HIS A 457 -1.67 21.77 -10.61
N ARG A 458 -1.90 21.15 -11.77
CA ARG A 458 -2.46 19.79 -11.87
C ARG A 458 -1.61 18.74 -11.14
N ALA A 459 -0.29 18.86 -11.15
CA ALA A 459 0.60 17.96 -10.42
C ALA A 459 0.34 17.95 -8.90
N LEU A 460 -0.06 19.09 -8.32
CA LEU A 460 -0.44 19.18 -6.91
C LEU A 460 -1.77 18.49 -6.62
N ASP A 461 -2.67 18.41 -7.60
CA ASP A 461 -3.91 17.62 -7.47
C ASP A 461 -3.59 16.13 -7.37
N TYR A 462 -2.70 15.64 -8.25
CA TYR A 462 -2.22 14.26 -8.21
C TYR A 462 -1.52 13.95 -6.89
N LEU A 463 -0.60 14.81 -6.43
CA LEU A 463 0.08 14.64 -5.16
C LEU A 463 -0.92 14.54 -4.00
N THR A 464 -1.87 15.47 -3.92
CA THR A 464 -2.89 15.47 -2.85
C THR A 464 -3.78 14.22 -2.90
N LEU A 465 -4.09 13.71 -4.09
CA LEU A 465 -4.84 12.47 -4.21
C LEU A 465 -4.02 11.28 -3.67
N LEU A 466 -2.73 11.19 -4.01
CA LEU A 466 -1.84 10.17 -3.49
C LEU A 466 -1.72 10.26 -1.96
N GLU A 467 -1.55 11.46 -1.40
CA GLU A 467 -1.52 11.70 0.04
C GLU A 467 -2.80 11.23 0.75
N LYS A 468 -3.96 11.61 0.21
CA LYS A 468 -5.26 11.19 0.76
C LYS A 468 -5.48 9.68 0.63
N ALA A 469 -5.09 9.09 -0.49
CA ALA A 469 -5.21 7.66 -0.74
C ALA A 469 -4.39 6.86 0.29
N HIS A 470 -3.19 7.32 0.60
CA HIS A 470 -2.26 6.66 1.51
C HIS A 470 -2.27 7.23 2.94
N ARG A 471 -3.02 8.31 3.19
CA ARG A 471 -3.12 8.98 4.50
C ARG A 471 -1.77 9.43 5.05
N ILE A 472 -0.95 10.01 4.21
CA ILE A 472 0.39 10.51 4.53
C ILE A 472 0.59 11.92 3.99
N THR A 473 1.67 12.56 4.40
CA THR A 473 2.22 13.76 3.76
C THR A 473 3.43 13.34 2.94
N LEU A 474 3.43 13.70 1.67
CA LEU A 474 4.54 13.44 0.78
C LEU A 474 5.50 14.64 0.74
N PRO A 475 6.78 14.43 0.44
CA PRO A 475 7.71 15.53 0.22
C PRO A 475 7.25 16.48 -0.91
N PRO A 476 7.73 17.72 -0.93
CA PRO A 476 7.44 18.65 -2.02
C PRO A 476 7.86 18.09 -3.38
N LEU A 477 7.10 18.44 -4.41
CA LEU A 477 7.39 18.02 -5.78
C LEU A 477 8.69 18.65 -6.30
N ARG A 478 9.52 17.83 -6.93
CA ARG A 478 10.60 18.26 -7.82
C ARG A 478 10.22 17.86 -9.23
N TYR A 479 10.20 18.83 -10.17
CA TYR A 479 9.71 18.55 -11.51
C TYR A 479 10.83 18.14 -12.47
N ALA A 480 11.93 18.88 -12.51
CA ALA A 480 13.07 18.48 -13.31
C ALA A 480 13.68 17.18 -12.76
N GLN A 481 13.96 16.27 -13.67
CA GLN A 481 14.58 15.00 -13.32
C GLN A 481 16.10 15.18 -13.45
N GLU A 482 16.82 14.98 -12.36
CA GLU A 482 18.28 14.98 -12.39
C GLU A 482 18.76 13.94 -13.43
N ASN A 483 19.64 14.39 -14.35
CA ASN A 483 20.21 13.57 -15.42
C ASN A 483 19.21 12.98 -16.45
N TYR A 484 17.98 13.49 -16.53
CA TYR A 484 17.04 13.06 -17.57
C TYR A 484 17.31 13.72 -18.91
N GLY A 485 17.54 15.04 -18.91
CA GLY A 485 17.93 15.78 -20.11
C GLY A 485 19.41 15.69 -20.44
N SER A 486 19.79 16.06 -21.66
CA SER A 486 21.17 16.09 -22.11
C SER A 486 21.98 17.17 -21.37
N ALA A 487 23.08 16.80 -20.74
CA ALA A 487 23.99 17.73 -20.09
C ALA A 487 24.83 18.56 -21.08
N THR A 488 24.93 18.12 -22.33
CA THR A 488 25.76 18.73 -23.38
C THR A 488 24.96 19.48 -24.44
N ALA A 489 23.63 19.28 -24.51
CA ALA A 489 22.80 20.01 -25.45
C ALA A 489 22.71 21.48 -25.06
N GLU A 490 22.86 22.38 -26.03
CA GLU A 490 22.80 23.83 -25.87
C GLU A 490 22.13 24.47 -27.09
N GLY A 491 21.58 25.66 -26.91
CA GLY A 491 20.94 26.46 -27.96
C GLY A 491 19.50 26.81 -27.68
N ASP A 492 18.96 27.59 -28.57
CA ASP A 492 17.58 28.05 -28.51
C ASP A 492 16.69 27.19 -29.40
N PHE A 493 15.54 26.81 -28.89
CA PHE A 493 14.54 26.02 -29.61
C PHE A 493 13.22 26.77 -29.71
N ILE A 494 12.55 26.62 -30.82
CA ILE A 494 11.15 27.07 -30.97
C ILE A 494 10.26 25.86 -31.20
N ALA A 495 9.05 25.88 -30.60
CA ALA A 495 8.02 24.86 -30.79
C ALA A 495 6.68 25.53 -31.12
N PRO A 496 6.44 25.82 -32.41
CA PRO A 496 5.31 26.63 -32.82
C PRO A 496 3.99 25.88 -32.94
N PHE A 497 3.99 24.53 -32.80
CA PHE A 497 2.80 23.71 -33.02
C PHE A 497 2.23 23.23 -31.69
N SER A 498 0.96 23.56 -31.43
CA SER A 498 0.24 23.11 -30.26
C SER A 498 -0.42 21.75 -30.52
N THR A 499 -0.24 20.81 -29.58
CA THR A 499 -0.99 19.54 -29.57
C THR A 499 -2.45 19.72 -29.14
N LEU A 500 -2.80 20.89 -28.59
CA LEU A 500 -4.13 21.19 -28.06
C LEU A 500 -5.07 21.76 -29.14
N GLY A 501 -4.51 22.31 -30.22
CA GLY A 501 -5.25 22.89 -31.32
C GLY A 501 -4.76 24.29 -31.76
N GLU A 502 -5.43 24.89 -32.70
CA GLU A 502 -5.00 26.15 -33.30
C GLU A 502 -5.28 27.40 -32.44
N ALA A 503 -6.05 27.27 -31.36
CA ALA A 503 -6.34 28.40 -30.47
C ALA A 503 -5.09 28.98 -29.79
N ASP A 504 -4.05 28.18 -29.63
CA ASP A 504 -2.77 28.58 -29.07
C ASP A 504 -1.72 28.96 -30.12
N SER A 505 -2.07 28.94 -31.41
CA SER A 505 -1.15 29.27 -32.50
C SER A 505 -0.73 30.73 -32.45
N TRP A 506 0.52 31.00 -32.85
CA TRP A 506 1.10 32.31 -32.97
C TRP A 506 1.55 32.56 -34.41
N ALA A 507 1.46 33.82 -34.87
CA ALA A 507 1.73 34.15 -36.27
C ALA A 507 3.16 33.81 -36.71
N GLU A 508 3.32 33.30 -37.95
CA GLU A 508 4.62 32.85 -38.46
C GLU A 508 5.61 34.01 -38.60
N GLU A 509 5.11 35.22 -38.95
CA GLU A 509 5.93 36.43 -39.05
C GLU A 509 6.55 36.80 -37.70
N LYS A 510 5.81 36.60 -36.62
CA LYS A 510 6.32 36.83 -35.25
C LYS A 510 7.34 35.78 -34.83
N TRP A 511 7.16 34.52 -35.25
CA TRP A 511 8.19 33.49 -35.06
C TRP A 511 9.46 33.85 -35.83
N ALA A 512 9.36 34.38 -37.07
CA ALA A 512 10.52 34.83 -37.85
C ALA A 512 11.28 35.95 -37.13
N GLU A 513 10.55 36.96 -36.62
CA GLU A 513 11.13 38.06 -35.85
C GLU A 513 11.80 37.58 -34.57
N LEU A 514 11.20 36.62 -33.82
CA LEU A 514 11.79 36.03 -32.65
C LEU A 514 13.08 35.28 -33.03
N CYS A 515 13.07 34.43 -34.05
CA CYS A 515 14.24 33.67 -34.51
C CYS A 515 15.42 34.54 -34.86
N ALA A 516 15.19 35.72 -35.46
CA ALA A 516 16.26 36.69 -35.79
C ALA A 516 17.01 37.22 -34.53
N ARG A 517 16.47 37.03 -33.33
CA ARG A 517 17.02 37.50 -32.06
C ARG A 517 17.55 36.37 -31.19
N LEU A 518 17.36 35.12 -31.61
CA LEU A 518 17.80 33.93 -30.83
C LEU A 518 19.18 33.48 -31.30
N TYR A 519 19.86 32.74 -30.43
CA TYR A 519 21.16 32.14 -30.73
C TYR A 519 20.98 30.75 -31.37
N ALA A 520 21.34 30.64 -32.65
CA ALA A 520 21.27 29.40 -33.43
C ALA A 520 19.92 28.62 -33.23
N PRO A 521 18.78 29.28 -33.51
CA PRO A 521 17.48 28.69 -33.23
C PRO A 521 17.23 27.42 -34.05
N THR A 522 16.65 26.40 -33.41
CA THR A 522 16.21 25.16 -34.06
C THR A 522 14.72 24.97 -33.85
N LEU A 523 13.97 24.66 -34.90
CA LEU A 523 12.57 24.30 -34.81
C LEU A 523 12.46 22.88 -34.28
N LEU A 524 11.69 22.70 -33.21
CA LEU A 524 11.44 21.40 -32.57
C LEU A 524 9.97 21.02 -32.81
N ALA A 525 9.75 19.80 -33.31
CA ALA A 525 8.42 19.29 -33.61
C ALA A 525 8.25 17.83 -33.21
N LEU A 526 7.01 17.42 -33.02
CA LEU A 526 6.64 16.03 -32.87
C LEU A 526 6.44 15.34 -34.23
N PRO A 527 6.52 14.00 -34.31
CA PRO A 527 6.43 13.28 -35.59
C PRO A 527 5.17 13.59 -36.42
N GLN A 528 4.04 13.82 -35.77
CA GLN A 528 2.79 14.16 -36.46
C GLN A 528 2.80 15.55 -37.16
N ASP A 529 3.70 16.45 -36.77
CA ASP A 529 3.85 17.78 -37.30
C ASP A 529 5.05 17.91 -38.27
N SER A 530 5.72 16.82 -38.62
CA SER A 530 6.99 16.79 -39.37
C SER A 530 6.92 17.61 -40.68
N GLU A 531 5.94 17.37 -41.55
CA GLU A 531 5.81 18.06 -42.82
C GLU A 531 5.61 19.57 -42.64
N ARG A 532 4.77 19.97 -41.67
CA ARG A 532 4.53 21.40 -41.37
C ARG A 532 5.77 22.06 -40.80
N ALA A 533 6.52 21.31 -39.96
CA ALA A 533 7.74 21.78 -39.32
C ALA A 533 8.87 21.99 -40.33
N ASP A 534 9.06 21.05 -41.24
CA ASP A 534 10.07 21.16 -42.30
C ASP A 534 9.74 22.34 -43.24
N ALA A 535 8.48 22.49 -43.63
CA ALA A 535 8.05 23.62 -44.50
C ALA A 535 8.25 24.97 -43.79
N MET A 536 7.90 25.09 -42.51
CA MET A 536 8.09 26.30 -41.71
C MET A 536 9.59 26.60 -41.48
N ALA A 537 10.37 25.61 -41.08
CA ALA A 537 11.80 25.77 -40.88
C ALA A 537 12.53 26.23 -42.13
N HIS A 538 12.16 25.70 -43.31
CA HIS A 538 12.69 26.15 -44.59
C HIS A 538 12.37 27.63 -44.84
N ARG A 539 11.13 28.08 -44.59
CA ARG A 539 10.75 29.51 -44.74
C ARG A 539 11.49 30.42 -43.77
N LEU A 540 11.71 29.94 -42.53
CA LEU A 540 12.44 30.66 -41.48
C LEU A 540 13.97 30.61 -41.65
N GLY A 541 14.50 29.75 -42.53
CA GLY A 541 15.92 29.56 -42.73
C GLY A 541 16.67 28.96 -41.53
N ILE A 542 15.99 28.14 -40.73
CA ILE A 542 16.54 27.51 -39.54
C ILE A 542 16.49 25.97 -39.63
N PRO A 543 17.34 25.25 -38.89
CA PRO A 543 17.24 23.78 -38.81
C PRO A 543 15.93 23.33 -38.17
N CYS A 544 15.42 22.18 -38.64
CA CYS A 544 14.30 21.48 -38.06
C CYS A 544 14.75 20.19 -37.38
N ARG A 545 14.14 19.88 -36.25
CA ARG A 545 14.32 18.61 -35.58
C ARG A 545 12.97 18.04 -35.18
N THR A 546 12.62 16.92 -35.77
CA THR A 546 11.45 16.16 -35.43
C THR A 546 11.89 14.96 -34.58
N CYS A 547 11.30 14.78 -33.40
CA CYS A 547 11.63 13.65 -32.52
C CYS A 547 10.41 13.22 -31.70
N ALA A 548 10.40 11.95 -31.35
CA ALA A 548 9.39 11.37 -30.48
C ALA A 548 9.52 11.90 -29.03
N PRO A 549 8.47 11.88 -28.23
CA PRO A 549 8.48 12.36 -26.85
C PRO A 549 9.60 11.76 -25.98
N GLU A 550 9.89 10.47 -26.12
CA GLU A 550 10.93 9.75 -25.38
C GLU A 550 12.36 10.12 -25.80
N GLU A 551 12.53 10.68 -27.01
CA GLU A 551 13.85 11.07 -27.55
C GLU A 551 14.23 12.48 -27.15
N LEU A 552 13.27 13.35 -26.79
CA LEU A 552 13.53 14.76 -26.44
C LEU A 552 14.61 14.93 -25.39
N ARG A 553 14.74 14.00 -24.45
CA ARG A 553 15.79 13.99 -23.42
C ARG A 553 17.21 13.95 -23.98
N LEU A 554 17.40 13.50 -25.23
CA LEU A 554 18.70 13.46 -25.89
C LEU A 554 19.10 14.82 -26.48
N HIS A 555 18.13 15.71 -26.66
CA HIS A 555 18.29 16.96 -27.38
C HIS A 555 18.07 18.20 -26.51
N LEU A 556 17.39 18.05 -25.37
CA LEU A 556 17.06 19.13 -24.45
C LEU A 556 17.73 18.93 -23.09
N GLY A 557 18.07 20.04 -22.45
CA GLY A 557 18.70 20.04 -21.14
C GLY A 557 18.80 21.44 -20.55
N PRO A 558 19.42 21.60 -19.39
CA PRO A 558 19.43 22.87 -18.65
C PRO A 558 20.19 24.01 -19.34
N ARG A 559 21.00 23.72 -20.36
CA ARG A 559 21.70 24.76 -21.18
C ARG A 559 20.91 25.19 -22.41
N CYS A 560 19.76 24.56 -22.68
CA CYS A 560 18.85 24.95 -23.76
C CYS A 560 17.83 25.96 -23.24
N ARG A 561 17.20 26.70 -24.17
CA ARG A 561 15.97 27.48 -23.93
C ARG A 561 14.92 27.07 -24.94
N LEU A 562 13.68 26.95 -24.50
CA LEU A 562 12.56 26.64 -25.36
C LEU A 562 11.55 27.80 -25.39
N PHE A 563 11.19 28.28 -26.57
CA PHE A 563 10.10 29.21 -26.82
C PHE A 563 8.98 28.44 -27.51
N ALA A 564 7.83 28.33 -26.91
CA ALA A 564 6.77 27.43 -27.37
C ALA A 564 5.38 28.00 -27.22
N VAL A 565 4.44 27.45 -27.98
CA VAL A 565 3.02 27.52 -27.64
C VAL A 565 2.67 26.42 -26.65
N ASP A 566 1.53 26.54 -25.95
CA ASP A 566 1.07 25.51 -24.99
C ASP A 566 0.83 24.15 -25.67
N GLY A 567 1.16 23.08 -24.98
CA GLY A 567 1.03 21.72 -25.51
C GLY A 567 2.01 20.74 -24.83
N LEU A 568 2.30 19.65 -25.53
CA LEU A 568 3.12 18.56 -25.02
C LEU A 568 4.62 18.93 -24.89
N LEU A 569 5.16 19.62 -25.90
CA LEU A 569 6.61 19.91 -25.98
C LEU A 569 7.16 20.72 -24.80
N PRO A 570 6.53 21.83 -24.35
CA PRO A 570 7.04 22.58 -23.21
C PRO A 570 6.98 21.79 -21.90
N GLN A 571 6.02 20.88 -21.74
CA GLN A 571 5.94 20.02 -20.56
C GLN A 571 7.09 19.00 -20.55
N LEU A 572 7.37 18.38 -21.68
CA LEU A 572 8.49 17.43 -21.82
C LEU A 572 9.86 18.13 -21.67
N ALA A 573 10.00 19.34 -22.23
CA ALA A 573 11.22 20.13 -22.07
C ALA A 573 11.50 20.49 -20.59
N ALA A 574 10.44 20.82 -19.85
CA ALA A 574 10.55 21.10 -18.43
C ALA A 574 11.04 19.86 -17.62
N LEU A 575 10.63 18.65 -18.00
CA LEU A 575 11.15 17.41 -17.42
C LEU A 575 12.66 17.26 -17.64
N CYS A 576 13.15 17.74 -18.79
CA CYS A 576 14.57 17.75 -19.14
C CYS A 576 15.35 18.88 -18.43
N GLY A 577 14.69 19.70 -17.61
CA GLY A 577 15.31 20.87 -16.97
C GLY A 577 15.52 22.06 -17.90
N THR A 578 14.93 22.06 -19.09
CA THR A 578 15.05 23.15 -20.08
C THR A 578 14.16 24.32 -19.69
N PRO A 579 14.69 25.54 -19.48
CA PRO A 579 13.89 26.75 -19.29
C PRO A 579 12.94 26.97 -20.47
N CYS A 580 11.65 27.18 -20.18
CA CYS A 580 10.62 27.35 -21.18
C CYS A 580 9.95 28.71 -21.06
N THR A 581 9.75 29.41 -22.19
CA THR A 581 8.82 30.55 -22.30
C THR A 581 7.65 30.11 -23.17
N VAL A 582 6.44 30.06 -22.59
CA VAL A 582 5.28 29.42 -23.20
C VAL A 582 4.14 30.41 -23.41
N ILE A 583 3.65 30.51 -24.63
CA ILE A 583 2.42 31.21 -24.97
C ILE A 583 1.25 30.31 -24.56
N MET A 584 0.40 30.79 -23.64
CA MET A 584 -0.79 30.07 -23.18
C MET A 584 -2.05 30.91 -23.49
N ALA A 585 -2.93 30.39 -24.32
CA ALA A 585 -4.12 31.12 -24.74
C ALA A 585 -5.42 30.40 -24.34
N SER A 586 -5.48 29.08 -24.50
CA SER A 586 -6.71 28.31 -24.30
C SER A 586 -6.91 27.81 -22.90
N ARG A 587 -5.83 27.57 -22.15
CA ARG A 587 -5.84 26.97 -20.79
C ARG A 587 -5.34 27.94 -19.71
N LEU A 588 -5.69 27.66 -18.46
CA LEU A 588 -5.20 28.40 -17.28
C LEU A 588 -3.71 28.10 -17.02
N ALA A 589 -2.89 29.14 -17.06
CA ALA A 589 -1.46 29.04 -16.80
C ALA A 589 -1.17 28.47 -15.38
N GLU A 590 -1.91 28.88 -14.36
CA GLU A 590 -1.75 28.42 -12.99
C GLU A 590 -1.92 26.89 -12.87
N ARG A 591 -2.69 26.29 -13.78
CA ARG A 591 -3.00 24.86 -13.75
C ARG A 591 -2.08 24.02 -14.62
N TYR A 592 -1.65 24.57 -15.77
CA TYR A 592 -1.01 23.80 -16.84
C TYR A 592 0.35 24.32 -17.29
N ARG A 593 0.88 25.39 -16.70
CA ARG A 593 2.23 25.86 -17.03
C ARG A 593 3.26 24.75 -16.79
N PRO A 594 4.41 24.75 -17.48
CA PRO A 594 5.53 23.90 -17.10
C PRO A 594 5.86 24.05 -15.61
N LEU A 595 6.00 22.96 -14.90
CA LEU A 595 6.26 22.96 -13.46
C LEU A 595 7.77 23.03 -13.20
N GLY A 596 8.18 23.89 -12.30
CA GLY A 596 9.58 24.08 -11.91
C GLY A 596 9.99 25.54 -11.92
N GLU A 597 11.28 25.77 -11.69
CA GLU A 597 11.89 27.10 -11.73
C GLU A 597 12.41 27.40 -13.14
N GLY A 598 12.49 28.67 -13.49
CA GLY A 598 13.02 29.11 -14.79
C GLY A 598 12.02 29.06 -15.94
N HIS A 599 10.76 28.68 -15.69
CA HIS A 599 9.70 28.70 -16.72
C HIS A 599 8.86 29.96 -16.61
N ARG A 600 8.47 30.46 -17.76
CA ARG A 600 7.66 31.66 -17.88
C ARG A 600 6.47 31.41 -18.81
N THR A 601 5.32 31.98 -18.48
CA THR A 601 4.11 31.95 -19.32
C THR A 601 3.75 33.34 -19.79
N VAL A 602 3.39 33.44 -21.06
CA VAL A 602 2.95 34.69 -21.71
C VAL A 602 1.52 34.50 -22.18
N TYR A 603 0.61 35.34 -21.75
CA TYR A 603 -0.80 35.31 -22.13
C TYR A 603 -1.43 36.70 -22.11
N ARG A 604 -2.58 36.86 -22.74
CA ARG A 604 -3.38 38.07 -22.71
C ARG A 604 -4.74 37.76 -22.10
N HIS A 605 -5.12 38.55 -21.12
CA HIS A 605 -6.42 38.43 -20.47
C HIS A 605 -7.52 38.91 -21.40
N ARG A 606 -8.44 38.03 -21.76
CA ARG A 606 -9.70 38.37 -22.45
C ARG A 606 -10.88 37.75 -21.71
N PRO A 607 -12.12 38.25 -21.88
CA PRO A 607 -13.28 37.67 -21.17
C PRO A 607 -13.53 36.19 -21.46
N CYS A 608 -13.04 35.66 -22.59
CA CYS A 608 -13.14 34.23 -22.91
C CYS A 608 -12.04 33.34 -22.30
N HIS A 609 -11.02 33.93 -21.67
CA HIS A 609 -9.91 33.14 -21.11
C HIS A 609 -10.22 32.61 -19.69
N PRO A 610 -10.01 31.29 -19.38
CA PRO A 610 -9.60 30.23 -20.31
C PRO A 610 -10.77 29.76 -21.18
N CYS A 611 -10.56 29.65 -22.48
CA CYS A 611 -11.65 29.27 -23.40
C CYS A 611 -11.77 27.76 -23.62
N HIS A 612 -10.72 26.97 -23.33
CA HIS A 612 -10.64 25.52 -23.54
C HIS A 612 -11.05 25.07 -24.98
N ARG A 613 -10.84 25.93 -25.98
CA ARG A 613 -11.22 25.66 -27.38
C ARG A 613 -10.02 25.18 -28.17
N ARG A 614 -10.25 24.31 -29.14
CA ARG A 614 -9.22 23.89 -30.10
C ARG A 614 -8.95 24.92 -31.20
N ALA A 615 -9.95 25.72 -31.54
CA ALA A 615 -9.84 26.81 -32.51
C ALA A 615 -10.47 28.09 -31.95
N CYS A 616 -9.86 29.23 -32.20
CA CYS A 616 -10.38 30.53 -31.80
C CYS A 616 -11.48 30.97 -32.76
N ASP A 617 -12.64 31.41 -32.21
CA ASP A 617 -13.77 31.94 -32.97
C ASP A 617 -13.82 33.49 -33.02
N GLN A 618 -12.82 34.14 -32.42
CA GLN A 618 -12.72 35.60 -32.42
C GLN A 618 -12.06 36.12 -33.69
N ALA A 619 -12.47 37.28 -34.16
CA ALA A 619 -11.91 37.93 -35.37
C ALA A 619 -10.38 38.17 -35.26
N ALA A 620 -9.89 38.40 -34.03
CA ALA A 620 -8.46 38.45 -33.74
C ALA A 620 -8.18 37.56 -32.52
N PRO A 621 -7.35 36.51 -32.63
CA PRO A 621 -6.99 35.66 -31.49
C PRO A 621 -6.20 36.46 -30.45
N CYS A 622 -6.29 36.06 -29.17
CA CYS A 622 -5.56 36.73 -28.08
C CYS A 622 -4.04 36.62 -28.25
N THR A 623 -3.54 35.59 -28.93
CA THR A 623 -2.13 35.44 -29.29
C THR A 623 -1.62 36.50 -30.25
N ALA A 624 -2.50 37.14 -31.04
CA ALA A 624 -2.11 38.23 -31.93
C ALA A 624 -1.60 39.50 -31.21
N GLU A 625 -1.94 39.67 -29.94
CA GLU A 625 -1.46 40.76 -29.08
C GLU A 625 -0.12 40.48 -28.37
N ILE A 626 0.42 39.29 -28.54
CA ILE A 626 1.72 38.90 -27.98
C ILE A 626 2.81 39.26 -28.99
N GLU A 627 3.80 40.01 -28.54
CA GLU A 627 4.93 40.43 -29.34
C GLU A 627 6.18 39.63 -29.00
N PRO A 628 7.18 39.53 -29.93
CA PRO A 628 8.44 38.82 -29.65
C PRO A 628 9.18 39.31 -28.41
N ASP A 629 9.10 40.62 -28.11
CA ASP A 629 9.66 41.19 -26.87
C ASP A 629 9.06 40.60 -25.60
N ASP A 630 7.79 40.20 -25.64
CA ASP A 630 7.13 39.58 -24.49
C ASP A 630 7.73 38.19 -24.14
N LEU A 631 8.32 37.50 -25.13
CA LEU A 631 8.95 36.19 -24.93
C LEU A 631 10.40 36.31 -24.47
N LEU A 632 11.08 37.45 -24.77
CA LEU A 632 12.50 37.64 -24.46
C LEU A 632 12.77 38.30 -23.10
N ARG A 633 11.76 38.98 -22.55
CA ARG A 633 11.84 39.60 -21.19
C ARG A 633 11.91 38.53 -20.11
#